data_e1eece0c5047715e111868e25181d99c
#
_entry.id   e1eece0c5047715e111868e25181d99c
#
_cell.length_a   1.000
_cell.length_b   1.000
_cell.length_c   1.000
_cell.angle_alpha   90.00
_cell.angle_beta   90.00
_cell.angle_gamma   90.00
#
_symmetry.space_group_name_H-M   'P 1'
#
loop_
_entity.id
_entity.type
_entity.pdbx_description
1 polymer ?
#
loop_
_entity_poly.entity_id
_entity_poly.type
_entity_poly.pdbx_seq_one_letter_code
_entity_poly.pdbx_strand_id
1 'polypeptide(L)'
;MPESYTRDPKRVEKTLREKGVVVVMGRDHAKTPQDVINTVRGIYEAGLIAEVTFRIHEGVLKEDMSELRKRRAEAQRSHPGNPMLLGVGSVINPRELEAAIEMGFDMIVGPDSGMGGCRERIDFVKIVRAAKCFGVPGAFSPSEFAYFLEREDGLEPDGIKIFNASVYGPSGMGALLAPYQRERHNGKMVMPTGGVNLKTAAGFQEQISKRGFCPIL
;
A
#
# COMPACT_ATOMS: atom_id res chain seq x y z
N MET A 1 24.37 -4.74 19.80
CA MET A 1 23.00 -4.23 19.62
C MET A 1 22.55 -4.70 18.25
N PRO A 2 21.33 -5.22 18.04
CA PRO A 2 20.88 -5.53 16.70
C PRO A 2 20.86 -4.21 15.90
N GLU A 3 21.43 -4.21 14.70
CA GLU A 3 21.31 -3.08 13.78
C GLU A 3 19.85 -2.71 13.68
N SER A 4 19.54 -1.46 13.99
CA SER A 4 18.17 -0.96 13.96
C SER A 4 17.68 -1.01 12.52
N TYR A 5 16.61 -1.77 12.28
CA TYR A 5 15.95 -1.78 10.98
C TYR A 5 15.61 -0.36 10.55
N THR A 6 16.03 0.02 9.35
CA THR A 6 15.72 1.31 8.78
C THR A 6 14.74 1.12 7.62
N ARG A 7 13.62 1.83 7.68
CA ARG A 7 12.66 1.87 6.57
C ARG A 7 13.31 2.50 5.34
N ASP A 8 12.97 1.96 4.19
CA ASP A 8 13.40 2.49 2.90
C ASP A 8 12.28 2.27 1.87
N PRO A 9 11.56 3.33 1.45
CA PRO A 9 10.48 3.20 0.49
C PRO A 9 10.94 2.64 -0.86
N LYS A 10 12.21 2.79 -1.22
CA LYS A 10 12.76 2.22 -2.46
C LYS A 10 12.76 0.69 -2.46
N ARG A 11 12.90 0.05 -1.29
CA ARG A 11 12.77 -1.42 -1.19
C ARG A 11 11.34 -1.87 -1.46
N VAL A 12 10.36 -1.15 -0.93
CA VAL A 12 8.94 -1.40 -1.21
C VAL A 12 8.66 -1.21 -2.69
N GLU A 13 9.07 -0.08 -3.26
CA GLU A 13 8.93 0.21 -4.69
C GLU A 13 9.51 -0.89 -5.57
N LYS A 14 10.75 -1.29 -5.30
CA LYS A 14 11.43 -2.35 -6.04
C LYS A 14 10.62 -3.65 -6.02
N THR A 15 10.21 -4.10 -4.84
CA THR A 15 9.44 -5.34 -4.69
C THR A 15 8.09 -5.26 -5.41
N LEU A 16 7.38 -4.14 -5.31
CA LEU A 16 6.12 -3.94 -6.00
C LEU A 16 6.29 -3.96 -7.53
N ARG A 17 7.32 -3.30 -8.06
CA ARG A 17 7.60 -3.32 -9.51
C ARG A 17 7.97 -4.70 -10.04
N GLU A 18 8.73 -5.47 -9.27
CA GLU A 18 9.15 -6.82 -9.64
C GLU A 18 8.01 -7.84 -9.57
N LYS A 19 7.12 -7.70 -8.60
CA LYS A 19 6.05 -8.68 -8.33
C LYS A 19 4.69 -8.28 -8.90
N GLY A 20 4.40 -6.99 -8.99
CA GLY A 20 3.12 -6.47 -9.46
C GLY A 20 1.93 -6.75 -8.56
N VAL A 21 2.15 -7.22 -7.32
CA VAL A 21 1.09 -7.71 -6.43
C VAL A 21 1.35 -7.32 -4.99
N VAL A 22 0.27 -6.94 -4.29
CA VAL A 22 0.17 -6.83 -2.84
C VAL A 22 -0.92 -7.77 -2.35
N VAL A 23 -0.65 -8.52 -1.29
CA VAL A 23 -1.65 -9.42 -0.71
C VAL A 23 -2.35 -8.70 0.44
N VAL A 24 -3.62 -8.34 0.21
CA VAL A 24 -4.45 -7.66 1.22
C VAL A 24 -5.06 -8.68 2.16
N MET A 25 -4.77 -8.53 3.44
CA MET A 25 -5.35 -9.33 4.51
C MET A 25 -6.54 -8.60 5.12
N GLY A 26 -7.74 -9.06 4.81
CA GLY A 26 -8.96 -8.58 5.42
C GLY A 26 -9.15 -9.12 6.85
N ARG A 27 -10.07 -8.50 7.59
CA ARG A 27 -10.43 -8.89 8.98
C ARG A 27 -10.81 -10.36 9.11
N ASP A 28 -11.45 -10.93 8.10
CA ASP A 28 -11.92 -12.32 8.12
C ASP A 28 -10.77 -13.35 8.02
N HIS A 29 -9.59 -12.93 7.56
CA HIS A 29 -8.39 -13.76 7.44
C HIS A 29 -7.49 -13.70 8.68
N ALA A 30 -7.83 -12.87 9.66
CA ALA A 30 -7.02 -12.57 10.83
C ALA A 30 -7.85 -12.73 12.12
N LYS A 31 -8.25 -13.96 12.42
CA LYS A 31 -9.10 -14.26 13.59
C LYS A 31 -8.31 -14.26 14.90
N THR A 32 -7.06 -14.66 14.83
CA THR A 32 -6.13 -14.67 15.97
C THR A 32 -4.80 -13.99 15.62
N PRO A 33 -4.04 -13.51 16.60
CA PRO A 33 -2.69 -12.99 16.36
C PRO A 33 -1.80 -13.98 15.59
N GLN A 34 -1.90 -15.26 15.94
CA GLN A 34 -1.10 -16.28 15.26
C GLN A 34 -1.47 -16.47 13.78
N ASP A 35 -2.74 -16.29 13.42
CA ASP A 35 -3.18 -16.34 12.02
C ASP A 35 -2.55 -15.20 11.21
N VAL A 36 -2.53 -13.98 11.78
CA VAL A 36 -1.86 -12.81 11.16
C VAL A 36 -0.38 -13.11 10.93
N ILE A 37 0.33 -13.53 11.97
CA ILE A 37 1.77 -13.81 11.92
C ILE A 37 2.08 -14.89 10.88
N ASN A 38 1.34 -15.99 10.89
CA ASN A 38 1.55 -17.11 9.96
C ASN A 38 1.27 -16.71 8.52
N THR A 39 0.19 -15.94 8.28
CA THR A 39 -0.19 -15.50 6.94
C THR A 39 0.85 -14.50 6.40
N VAL A 40 1.24 -13.51 7.19
CA VAL A 40 2.28 -12.54 6.80
C VAL A 40 3.60 -13.25 6.48
N ARG A 41 3.97 -14.26 7.27
CA ARG A 41 5.15 -15.07 7.01
C ARG A 41 5.06 -15.81 5.67
N GLY A 42 3.95 -16.49 5.40
CA GLY A 42 3.76 -17.20 4.13
C GLY A 42 3.79 -16.26 2.92
N ILE A 43 3.22 -15.05 3.04
CA ILE A 43 3.29 -14.03 2.00
C ILE A 43 4.74 -13.58 1.76
N TYR A 44 5.50 -13.35 2.84
CA TYR A 44 6.92 -13.01 2.75
C TYR A 44 7.75 -14.14 2.11
N GLU A 45 7.51 -15.39 2.50
CA GLU A 45 8.19 -16.56 1.93
C GLU A 45 7.91 -16.70 0.41
N ALA A 46 6.75 -16.24 -0.05
CA ALA A 46 6.43 -16.11 -1.47
C ALA A 46 7.09 -14.89 -2.16
N GLY A 47 7.84 -14.07 -1.43
CA GLY A 47 8.51 -12.87 -1.93
C GLY A 47 7.56 -11.70 -2.19
N LEU A 48 6.41 -11.66 -1.50
CA LEU A 48 5.36 -10.65 -1.65
C LEU A 48 5.26 -9.76 -0.41
N ILE A 49 4.54 -8.65 -0.53
CA ILE A 49 4.22 -7.75 0.57
C ILE A 49 2.81 -8.04 1.07
N ALA A 50 2.66 -8.20 2.38
CA ALA A 50 1.37 -8.28 3.03
C ALA A 50 0.88 -6.86 3.39
N GLU A 51 -0.35 -6.52 3.02
CA GLU A 51 -1.08 -5.36 3.52
C GLU A 51 -2.07 -5.82 4.59
N VAL A 52 -1.72 -5.64 5.86
CA VAL A 52 -2.59 -5.98 6.99
C VAL A 52 -3.61 -4.86 7.19
N THR A 53 -4.88 -5.18 7.38
CA THR A 53 -5.89 -4.13 7.62
C THR A 53 -5.78 -3.52 9.01
N PHE A 54 -5.87 -2.18 9.10
CA PHE A 54 -5.98 -1.46 10.37
C PHE A 54 -7.31 -1.74 11.11
N ARG A 55 -8.24 -2.47 10.48
CA ARG A 55 -9.53 -2.89 11.09
C ARG A 55 -9.41 -4.06 12.06
N ILE A 56 -8.23 -4.66 12.22
CA ILE A 56 -7.93 -5.53 13.35
C ILE A 56 -7.90 -4.68 14.62
N HIS A 57 -8.33 -5.24 15.75
CA HIS A 57 -8.29 -4.52 17.02
C HIS A 57 -6.88 -3.99 17.31
N GLU A 58 -6.77 -2.70 17.64
CA GLU A 58 -5.48 -2.00 17.76
C GLU A 58 -4.49 -2.70 18.71
N GLY A 59 -4.98 -3.22 19.83
CA GLY A 59 -4.15 -3.97 20.79
C GLY A 59 -3.54 -5.22 20.18
N VAL A 60 -4.34 -6.00 19.45
CA VAL A 60 -3.90 -7.21 18.73
C VAL A 60 -2.89 -6.83 17.67
N LEU A 61 -3.17 -5.79 16.87
CA LEU A 61 -2.27 -5.33 15.82
C LEU A 61 -0.91 -4.87 16.37
N LYS A 62 -0.87 -4.20 17.53
CA LYS A 62 0.38 -3.80 18.20
C LYS A 62 1.20 -5.00 18.65
N GLU A 63 0.55 -6.02 19.19
CA GLU A 63 1.18 -7.26 19.61
C GLU A 63 1.75 -8.03 18.42
N ASP A 64 0.96 -8.21 17.36
CA ASP A 64 1.38 -8.82 16.11
C ASP A 64 2.58 -8.11 15.50
N MET A 65 2.54 -6.78 15.46
CA MET A 65 3.64 -5.98 14.93
C MET A 65 4.91 -6.08 15.75
N SER A 66 4.81 -6.24 17.07
CA SER A 66 5.97 -6.48 17.92
C SER A 66 6.69 -7.78 17.53
N GLU A 67 5.95 -8.85 17.31
CA GLU A 67 6.50 -10.14 16.86
C GLU A 67 7.01 -10.08 15.41
N LEU A 68 6.24 -9.51 14.50
CA LEU A 68 6.63 -9.37 13.10
C LEU A 68 7.90 -8.53 12.92
N ARG A 69 8.11 -7.51 13.75
CA ARG A 69 9.35 -6.71 13.74
C ARG A 69 10.58 -7.53 14.16
N LYS A 70 10.44 -8.44 15.13
CA LYS A 70 11.52 -9.38 15.50
C LYS A 70 11.86 -10.28 14.32
N ARG A 71 10.86 -10.88 13.69
CA ARG A 71 11.03 -11.74 12.51
C ARG A 71 11.65 -10.99 11.33
N ARG A 72 11.24 -9.73 11.12
CA ARG A 72 11.85 -8.86 10.11
C ARG A 72 13.34 -8.63 10.35
N ALA A 73 13.72 -8.38 11.59
CA ALA A 73 15.13 -8.22 11.95
C ALA A 73 15.93 -9.52 11.76
N GLU A 74 15.33 -10.68 12.01
CA GLU A 74 15.93 -11.98 11.72
C GLU A 74 16.07 -12.21 10.22
N ALA A 75 15.03 -11.95 9.44
CA ALA A 75 15.04 -12.08 7.98
C ALA A 75 16.11 -11.16 7.36
N GLN A 76 16.29 -9.95 7.85
CA GLN A 76 17.32 -9.05 7.38
C GLN A 76 18.74 -9.56 7.63
N ARG A 77 18.96 -10.25 8.76
CA ARG A 77 20.28 -10.86 9.08
C ARG A 77 20.56 -12.08 8.21
N SER A 78 19.56 -12.95 8.06
CA SER A 78 19.72 -14.23 7.34
C SER A 78 19.63 -14.05 5.81
N HIS A 79 18.85 -13.11 5.33
CA HIS A 79 18.60 -12.87 3.91
C HIS A 79 18.59 -11.37 3.58
N PRO A 80 19.75 -10.67 3.65
CA PRO A 80 19.81 -9.21 3.48
C PRO A 80 19.30 -8.73 2.11
N GLY A 81 19.34 -9.58 1.09
CA GLY A 81 18.82 -9.29 -0.24
C GLY A 81 17.30 -9.43 -0.39
N ASN A 82 16.61 -10.03 0.60
CA ASN A 82 15.16 -10.23 0.60
C ASN A 82 14.55 -9.74 1.92
N PRO A 83 14.39 -8.43 2.10
CA PRO A 83 13.85 -7.87 3.33
C PRO A 83 12.36 -8.23 3.48
N MET A 84 11.96 -8.58 4.70
CA MET A 84 10.54 -8.68 5.04
C MET A 84 9.94 -7.29 5.12
N LEU A 85 9.04 -6.96 4.21
CA LEU A 85 8.35 -5.67 4.14
C LEU A 85 6.93 -5.81 4.66
N LEU A 86 6.50 -4.86 5.49
CA LEU A 86 5.21 -4.89 6.16
C LEU A 86 4.34 -3.72 5.73
N GLY A 87 3.20 -4.00 5.16
CA GLY A 87 2.20 -3.01 4.75
C GLY A 87 0.99 -2.97 5.69
N VAL A 88 0.36 -1.80 5.79
CA VAL A 88 -0.91 -1.63 6.46
C VAL A 88 -1.90 -0.87 5.57
N GLY A 89 -3.13 -1.34 5.52
CA GLY A 89 -4.23 -0.72 4.80
C GLY A 89 -5.37 -0.25 5.69
N SER A 90 -6.34 0.43 5.07
CA SER A 90 -7.51 0.99 5.76
C SER A 90 -7.17 2.04 6.82
N VAL A 91 -6.10 2.79 6.62
CA VAL A 91 -5.73 3.93 7.46
C VAL A 91 -6.59 5.13 7.04
N ILE A 92 -7.51 5.59 7.91
CA ILE A 92 -8.57 6.53 7.55
C ILE A 92 -8.53 7.86 8.30
N ASN A 93 -7.62 8.03 9.24
CA ASN A 93 -7.51 9.25 10.03
C ASN A 93 -6.08 9.48 10.54
N PRO A 94 -5.74 10.71 11.00
CA PRO A 94 -4.40 11.06 11.48
C PRO A 94 -3.88 10.18 12.61
N ARG A 95 -4.74 9.82 13.57
CA ARG A 95 -4.36 8.98 14.71
C ARG A 95 -3.94 7.57 14.25
N GLU A 96 -4.68 6.99 13.31
CA GLU A 96 -4.32 5.70 12.72
C GLU A 96 -3.03 5.80 11.91
N LEU A 97 -2.81 6.92 11.22
CA LEU A 97 -1.58 7.17 10.48
C LEU A 97 -0.36 7.23 11.41
N GLU A 98 -0.44 8.00 12.48
CA GLU A 98 0.61 8.08 13.51
C GLU A 98 0.88 6.70 14.12
N ALA A 99 -0.17 5.99 14.53
CA ALA A 99 -0.05 4.65 15.09
C ALA A 99 0.59 3.65 14.11
N ALA A 100 0.25 3.70 12.81
CA ALA A 100 0.86 2.87 11.79
C ALA A 100 2.37 3.15 11.64
N ILE A 101 2.76 4.41 11.69
CA ILE A 101 4.16 4.83 11.66
C ILE A 101 4.91 4.31 12.91
N GLU A 102 4.34 4.48 14.09
CA GLU A 102 4.92 4.02 15.36
C GLU A 102 5.05 2.50 15.43
N MET A 103 4.05 1.77 14.95
CA MET A 103 4.08 0.31 14.86
C MET A 103 5.18 -0.21 13.92
N GLY A 104 5.70 0.62 13.01
CA GLY A 104 6.86 0.29 12.19
C GLY A 104 6.52 -0.31 10.82
N PHE A 105 5.36 -0.02 10.25
CA PHE A 105 5.03 -0.42 8.88
C PHE A 105 5.92 0.28 7.84
N ASP A 106 6.24 -0.42 6.75
CA ASP A 106 7.04 0.07 5.64
C ASP A 106 6.18 0.73 4.57
N MET A 107 4.96 0.22 4.36
CA MET A 107 3.97 0.72 3.41
C MET A 107 2.68 1.08 4.14
N ILE A 108 2.13 2.26 3.85
CA ILE A 108 0.88 2.75 4.43
C ILE A 108 -0.11 3.10 3.31
N VAL A 109 -1.29 2.49 3.39
CA VAL A 109 -2.32 2.61 2.36
C VAL A 109 -3.60 3.20 2.98
N GLY A 110 -4.04 4.34 2.46
CA GLY A 110 -5.31 4.96 2.80
C GLY A 110 -6.41 4.64 1.80
N PRO A 111 -7.70 4.62 2.18
CA PRO A 111 -8.81 4.45 1.24
C PRO A 111 -9.23 5.74 0.55
N ASP A 112 -8.85 6.90 1.07
CA ASP A 112 -9.23 8.21 0.56
C ASP A 112 -8.07 9.20 0.45
N SER A 113 -8.34 10.33 -0.17
CA SER A 113 -7.37 11.39 -0.46
C SER A 113 -7.12 12.36 0.70
N GLY A 114 -7.98 12.40 1.68
CA GLY A 114 -7.99 13.48 2.68
C GLY A 114 -8.06 13.01 4.12
N MET A 115 -7.84 11.73 4.37
CA MET A 115 -7.95 11.15 5.72
C MET A 115 -9.30 11.44 6.38
N GLY A 116 -10.39 11.32 5.59
CA GLY A 116 -11.81 11.40 5.91
C GLY A 116 -12.23 11.97 7.27
N GLY A 117 -13.23 12.81 7.30
CA GLY A 117 -13.87 13.28 8.54
C GLY A 117 -13.04 14.18 9.47
N CYS A 118 -11.80 14.51 9.12
CA CYS A 118 -10.98 15.42 9.89
C CYS A 118 -11.35 16.88 9.60
N ARG A 119 -11.46 17.70 10.65
CA ARG A 119 -11.69 19.14 10.51
C ARG A 119 -10.57 19.84 9.75
N GLU A 120 -9.34 19.34 9.90
CA GLU A 120 -8.17 19.82 9.18
C GLU A 120 -7.68 18.71 8.25
N ARG A 121 -7.55 19.04 6.96
CA ARG A 121 -6.92 18.14 5.99
C ARG A 121 -5.44 18.01 6.33
N ILE A 122 -5.00 16.79 6.57
CA ILE A 122 -3.58 16.51 6.68
C ILE A 122 -3.02 16.10 5.33
N ASP A 123 -1.76 16.43 5.08
CA ASP A 123 -1.06 15.94 3.91
C ASP A 123 -0.49 14.55 4.22
N PHE A 124 -1.25 13.53 3.84
CA PHE A 124 -0.87 12.12 3.99
C PHE A 124 0.51 11.85 3.41
N VAL A 125 0.76 12.30 2.18
CA VAL A 125 2.01 12.03 1.46
C VAL A 125 3.21 12.64 2.19
N LYS A 126 3.07 13.88 2.65
CA LYS A 126 4.12 14.58 3.39
C LYS A 126 4.50 13.84 4.68
N ILE A 127 3.50 13.40 5.45
CA ILE A 127 3.69 12.71 6.73
C ILE A 127 4.35 11.34 6.51
N VAL A 128 3.82 10.55 5.57
CA VAL A 128 4.31 9.21 5.26
C VAL A 128 5.75 9.26 4.74
N ARG A 129 6.05 10.22 3.87
CA ARG A 129 7.41 10.42 3.33
C ARG A 129 8.41 10.86 4.42
N ALA A 130 8.01 11.77 5.32
CA ALA A 130 8.84 12.18 6.45
C ALA A 130 9.19 11.00 7.37
N ALA A 131 8.27 10.03 7.50
CA ALA A 131 8.49 8.78 8.23
C ALA A 131 9.28 7.71 7.45
N LYS A 132 9.73 8.01 6.23
CA LYS A 132 10.39 7.06 5.31
C LYS A 132 9.55 5.81 5.01
N CYS A 133 8.23 5.96 4.97
CA CYS A 133 7.32 4.91 4.54
C CYS A 133 6.94 5.12 3.07
N PHE A 134 6.55 4.04 2.41
CA PHE A 134 5.95 4.05 1.08
C PHE A 134 4.45 4.40 1.21
N GLY A 135 4.03 5.47 0.57
CA GLY A 135 2.70 6.05 0.74
C GLY A 135 1.78 5.82 -0.45
N VAL A 136 0.60 5.22 -0.19
CA VAL A 136 -0.41 4.95 -1.21
C VAL A 136 -1.76 5.52 -0.76
N PRO A 137 -2.02 6.82 -1.00
CA PRO A 137 -3.33 7.43 -0.75
C PRO A 137 -4.36 6.90 -1.74
N GLY A 138 -5.63 6.90 -1.31
CA GLY A 138 -6.76 6.47 -2.12
C GLY A 138 -7.39 7.60 -2.90
N ALA A 139 -7.86 7.29 -4.11
CA ALA A 139 -8.70 8.12 -4.95
C ALA A 139 -9.86 7.29 -5.49
N PHE A 140 -11.01 7.95 -5.69
CA PHE A 140 -12.17 7.33 -6.32
C PHE A 140 -12.57 8.06 -7.60
N SER A 141 -12.45 9.38 -7.64
CA SER A 141 -12.86 10.22 -8.76
C SER A 141 -11.67 10.67 -9.63
N PRO A 142 -11.93 11.11 -10.87
CA PRO A 142 -10.91 11.75 -11.71
C PRO A 142 -10.20 12.92 -11.04
N SER A 143 -10.93 13.75 -10.29
CA SER A 143 -10.36 14.91 -9.60
C SER A 143 -9.41 14.53 -8.48
N GLU A 144 -9.75 13.48 -7.70
CA GLU A 144 -8.87 12.97 -6.65
C GLU A 144 -7.63 12.30 -7.24
N PHE A 145 -7.79 11.56 -8.33
CA PHE A 145 -6.66 10.96 -9.04
C PHE A 145 -5.73 12.03 -9.59
N ALA A 146 -6.27 13.06 -10.27
CA ALA A 146 -5.50 14.19 -10.77
C ALA A 146 -4.78 14.95 -9.66
N TYR A 147 -5.42 15.14 -8.50
CA TYR A 147 -4.83 15.82 -7.35
C TYR A 147 -3.49 15.18 -6.94
N PHE A 148 -3.41 13.85 -6.91
CA PHE A 148 -2.17 13.17 -6.59
C PHE A 148 -1.19 13.09 -7.75
N LEU A 149 -1.70 12.88 -8.96
CA LEU A 149 -0.87 12.66 -10.15
C LEU A 149 -0.17 13.93 -10.64
N GLU A 150 -0.84 15.09 -10.46
CA GLU A 150 -0.42 16.39 -11.00
C GLU A 150 0.22 17.30 -9.93
N ARG A 151 0.61 16.74 -8.77
CA ARG A 151 1.28 17.55 -7.74
C ARG A 151 2.61 18.11 -8.25
N GLU A 152 2.80 19.42 -8.03
CA GLU A 152 3.98 20.16 -8.46
C GLU A 152 4.94 20.50 -7.30
N ASP A 153 4.51 20.21 -6.05
CA ASP A 153 5.26 20.52 -4.83
C ASP A 153 6.34 19.48 -4.47
N GLY A 154 6.59 18.51 -5.35
CA GLY A 154 7.52 17.41 -5.11
C GLY A 154 7.03 16.38 -4.10
N LEU A 155 5.76 16.46 -3.69
CA LEU A 155 5.10 15.53 -2.77
C LEU A 155 4.15 14.57 -3.50
N GLU A 156 4.55 14.10 -4.67
CA GLU A 156 3.81 13.04 -5.35
C GLU A 156 3.83 11.75 -4.51
N PRO A 157 2.70 11.03 -4.39
CA PRO A 157 2.68 9.75 -3.69
C PRO A 157 3.51 8.70 -4.43
N ASP A 158 3.97 7.69 -3.70
CA ASP A 158 4.73 6.57 -4.27
C ASP A 158 3.84 5.68 -5.16
N GLY A 159 2.55 5.58 -4.84
CA GLY A 159 1.51 4.95 -5.65
C GLY A 159 0.16 5.58 -5.37
N ILE A 160 -0.82 5.37 -6.26
CA ILE A 160 -2.19 5.84 -6.08
C ILE A 160 -3.13 4.64 -6.07
N LYS A 161 -3.85 4.47 -4.96
CA LYS A 161 -4.89 3.45 -4.83
C LYS A 161 -6.18 3.94 -5.46
N ILE A 162 -6.82 3.12 -6.28
CA ILE A 162 -8.20 3.37 -6.74
C ILE A 162 -9.14 2.50 -5.90
N PHE A 163 -9.94 3.14 -5.05
CA PHE A 163 -10.85 2.47 -4.15
C PHE A 163 -12.27 3.09 -4.21
N ASN A 164 -13.30 2.32 -4.50
CA ASN A 164 -13.38 0.88 -4.70
C ASN A 164 -13.33 0.54 -6.21
N ALA A 165 -12.31 -0.20 -6.64
CA ALA A 165 -12.10 -0.51 -8.04
C ALA A 165 -13.18 -1.43 -8.64
N SER A 166 -13.94 -2.17 -7.79
CA SER A 166 -15.05 -3.01 -8.27
C SER A 166 -16.16 -2.22 -8.96
N VAL A 167 -16.32 -0.93 -8.60
CA VAL A 167 -17.31 -0.04 -9.22
C VAL A 167 -16.95 0.26 -10.67
N TYR A 168 -15.67 0.40 -10.95
CA TYR A 168 -15.19 0.66 -12.31
C TYR A 168 -15.06 -0.62 -13.15
N GLY A 169 -14.65 -1.69 -12.54
CA GLY A 169 -14.16 -2.86 -13.27
C GLY A 169 -12.94 -2.53 -14.16
N PRO A 170 -12.37 -3.50 -14.85
CA PRO A 170 -11.22 -3.27 -15.73
C PRO A 170 -11.47 -2.21 -16.82
N SER A 171 -12.61 -2.25 -17.48
CA SER A 171 -12.95 -1.31 -18.55
C SER A 171 -13.09 0.12 -18.04
N GLY A 172 -13.83 0.32 -16.96
CA GLY A 172 -13.98 1.64 -16.32
C GLY A 172 -12.67 2.18 -15.78
N MET A 173 -11.77 1.32 -15.28
CA MET A 173 -10.41 1.71 -14.90
C MET A 173 -9.64 2.29 -16.09
N GLY A 174 -9.69 1.63 -17.25
CA GLY A 174 -9.08 2.15 -18.48
C GLY A 174 -9.66 3.50 -18.91
N ALA A 175 -10.97 3.71 -18.70
CA ALA A 175 -11.62 4.99 -19.01
C ALA A 175 -11.20 6.09 -18.01
N LEU A 176 -11.12 5.79 -16.71
CA LEU A 176 -10.64 6.70 -15.67
C LEU A 176 -9.23 7.23 -15.98
N LEU A 177 -8.33 6.35 -16.41
CA LEU A 177 -6.92 6.65 -16.62
C LEU A 177 -6.63 7.32 -17.98
N ALA A 178 -7.52 7.17 -18.97
CA ALA A 178 -7.31 7.64 -20.34
C ALA A 178 -6.94 9.14 -20.47
N PRO A 179 -7.56 10.09 -19.75
CA PRO A 179 -7.22 11.51 -19.83
C PRO A 179 -5.81 11.83 -19.32
N TYR A 180 -5.23 10.95 -18.50
CA TYR A 180 -3.94 11.15 -17.82
C TYR A 180 -2.78 10.42 -18.50
N GLN A 181 -3.01 9.86 -19.67
CA GLN A 181 -1.99 9.17 -20.46
C GLN A 181 -1.00 10.19 -21.06
N ARG A 182 0.02 10.54 -20.29
CA ARG A 182 1.08 11.48 -20.65
C ARG A 182 2.45 10.88 -20.34
N GLU A 183 3.47 11.25 -21.08
CA GLU A 183 4.84 10.73 -20.92
C GLU A 183 5.35 10.88 -19.47
N ARG A 184 5.11 12.03 -18.85
CA ARG A 184 5.52 12.30 -17.45
C ARG A 184 4.87 11.39 -16.41
N HIS A 185 3.78 10.70 -16.77
CA HIS A 185 3.06 9.78 -15.88
C HIS A 185 3.45 8.31 -16.12
N ASN A 186 4.28 8.03 -17.13
CA ASN A 186 4.67 6.67 -17.46
C ASN A 186 5.37 6.00 -16.25
N GLY A 187 4.90 4.80 -15.94
CA GLY A 187 5.42 4.02 -14.83
C GLY A 187 4.96 4.44 -13.44
N LYS A 188 4.09 5.47 -13.29
CA LYS A 188 3.44 5.77 -12.00
C LYS A 188 2.61 4.56 -11.56
N MET A 189 2.71 4.18 -10.29
CA MET A 189 2.01 3.01 -9.76
C MET A 189 0.53 3.31 -9.52
N VAL A 190 -0.32 2.43 -10.02
CA VAL A 190 -1.77 2.46 -9.78
C VAL A 190 -2.19 1.13 -9.17
N MET A 191 -2.82 1.20 -8.01
CA MET A 191 -3.22 0.06 -7.20
C MET A 191 -4.75 -0.06 -7.17
N PRO A 192 -5.37 -0.81 -8.11
CA PRO A 192 -6.80 -1.07 -8.03
C PRO A 192 -7.09 -1.93 -6.80
N THR A 193 -8.01 -1.48 -5.96
CA THR A 193 -8.36 -2.20 -4.74
C THR A 193 -9.87 -2.36 -4.61
N GLY A 194 -10.31 -3.55 -4.23
CA GLY A 194 -11.71 -3.95 -4.25
C GLY A 194 -12.09 -4.58 -5.58
N GLY A 195 -12.56 -5.83 -5.54
CA GLY A 195 -12.97 -6.59 -6.73
C GLY A 195 -11.82 -7.16 -7.57
N VAL A 196 -10.58 -7.00 -7.17
CA VAL A 196 -9.43 -7.67 -7.79
C VAL A 196 -9.37 -9.12 -7.30
N ASN A 197 -9.39 -10.04 -8.24
CA ASN A 197 -9.33 -11.48 -8.00
C ASN A 197 -8.83 -12.19 -9.27
N LEU A 198 -8.68 -13.51 -9.24
CA LEU A 198 -8.14 -14.28 -10.36
C LEU A 198 -8.91 -14.10 -11.70
N LYS A 199 -10.20 -13.70 -11.66
CA LYS A 199 -10.99 -13.46 -12.87
C LYS A 199 -10.80 -12.05 -13.44
N THR A 200 -10.50 -11.08 -12.60
CA THR A 200 -10.43 -9.66 -12.97
C THR A 200 -9.02 -9.10 -13.04
N ALA A 201 -8.04 -9.76 -12.42
CA ALA A 201 -6.65 -9.31 -12.32
C ALA A 201 -6.02 -9.01 -13.68
N ALA A 202 -6.12 -9.95 -14.62
CA ALA A 202 -5.56 -9.79 -15.96
C ALA A 202 -6.15 -8.57 -16.69
N GLY A 203 -7.46 -8.33 -16.56
CA GLY A 203 -8.12 -7.18 -17.15
C GLY A 203 -7.68 -5.85 -16.54
N PHE A 204 -7.53 -5.77 -15.22
CA PHE A 204 -6.97 -4.58 -14.56
C PHE A 204 -5.54 -4.33 -15.00
N GLN A 205 -4.70 -5.37 -15.01
CA GLN A 205 -3.31 -5.26 -15.45
C GLN A 205 -3.24 -4.72 -16.88
N GLU A 206 -3.98 -5.29 -17.82
CA GLU A 206 -4.02 -4.86 -19.20
C GLU A 206 -4.43 -3.39 -19.35
N GLN A 207 -5.55 -3.01 -18.73
CA GLN A 207 -6.10 -1.66 -18.87
C GLN A 207 -5.20 -0.58 -18.28
N ILE A 208 -4.57 -0.85 -17.13
CA ILE A 208 -3.64 0.08 -16.48
C ILE A 208 -2.34 0.20 -17.29
N SER A 209 -1.75 -0.92 -17.70
CA SER A 209 -0.50 -0.94 -18.49
C SER A 209 -0.67 -0.28 -19.84
N LYS A 210 -1.80 -0.49 -20.53
CA LYS A 210 -2.14 0.14 -21.82
C LYS A 210 -2.17 1.67 -21.73
N ARG A 211 -2.36 2.23 -20.54
CA ARG A 211 -2.35 3.67 -20.29
C ARG A 211 -0.99 4.22 -19.84
N GLY A 212 0.05 3.38 -19.84
CA GLY A 212 1.41 3.76 -19.46
C GLY A 212 1.68 3.72 -17.95
N PHE A 213 0.69 3.32 -17.13
CA PHE A 213 0.85 3.18 -15.67
C PHE A 213 1.41 1.81 -15.30
N CYS A 214 2.00 1.71 -14.11
CA CYS A 214 2.46 0.46 -13.51
C CYS A 214 1.34 -0.13 -12.63
N PRO A 215 0.70 -1.23 -13.01
CA PRO A 215 -0.32 -1.88 -12.20
C PRO A 215 0.30 -2.60 -11.01
N ILE A 216 -0.28 -2.40 -9.82
CA ILE A 216 -0.01 -3.18 -8.61
C ILE A 216 -1.34 -3.79 -8.16
N LEU A 217 -1.51 -5.10 -8.31
CA LEU A 217 -2.75 -5.83 -8.05
C LEU A 217 -2.86 -6.32 -6.62
#